data_c1c30be19a2f3638c775e2fe4fb6dbb4
#
_entry.id   c1c30be19a2f3638c775e2fe4fb6dbb4
#
_cell.length_a   1.000
_cell.length_b   1.000
_cell.length_c   1.000
_cell.angle_alpha   90.00
_cell.angle_beta   90.00
_cell.angle_gamma   90.00
#
_symmetry.space_group_name_H-M   'P 1'
#
loop_
_entity.id
_entity.type
_entity.pdbx_description
1 polymer ?
#
loop_
_entity_poly.entity_id
_entity_poly.type
_entity_poly.pdbx_seq_one_letter_code
_entity_poly.pdbx_strand_id
1 'polypeptide(L)'
;MKRRSIKDLEAEIKGLKRKQHNKAMDSIAKEFQRKLYENMTPAELKFKHIAELKGIKLECQYRINIKYKKEIKRFYIVDFCDTINKIIFEVDGDYHNTLEQQKKDYYRTKDLQHLGYKVYRITNEQVYKGLSTALLYKVYH
;
A
#
# COMPACT_ATOMS: atom_id res chain seq x y z
N MET A 1 -20.46 -34.54 26.91
CA MET A 1 -20.26 -33.21 26.31
C MET A 1 -19.38 -32.36 27.22
N LYS A 2 -18.21 -31.93 26.75
CA LYS A 2 -17.36 -31.02 27.51
C LYS A 2 -18.03 -29.65 27.62
N ARG A 3 -18.14 -29.11 28.84
CA ARG A 3 -18.57 -27.72 29.02
C ARG A 3 -17.45 -26.81 28.59
N ARG A 4 -17.79 -25.80 27.83
CA ARG A 4 -16.84 -24.74 27.45
C ARG A 4 -16.48 -23.89 28.67
N SER A 5 -15.20 -23.60 28.84
CA SER A 5 -14.77 -22.74 29.91
C SER A 5 -15.08 -21.27 29.57
N ILE A 6 -15.10 -20.40 30.57
CA ILE A 6 -15.23 -18.94 30.35
C ILE A 6 -14.14 -18.45 29.44
N LYS A 7 -12.89 -18.93 29.59
CA LYS A 7 -11.78 -18.57 28.70
C LYS A 7 -12.04 -18.96 27.26
N ASP A 8 -12.65 -20.12 27.00
CA ASP A 8 -12.98 -20.56 25.65
C ASP A 8 -14.01 -19.64 25.00
N LEU A 9 -15.03 -19.24 25.76
CA LEU A 9 -16.05 -18.31 25.31
C LEU A 9 -15.49 -16.91 25.07
N GLU A 10 -14.65 -16.43 25.94
CA GLU A 10 -13.96 -15.12 25.77
C GLU A 10 -13.07 -15.12 24.52
N ALA A 11 -12.32 -16.20 24.29
CA ALA A 11 -11.50 -16.35 23.09
C ALA A 11 -12.34 -16.37 21.81
N GLU A 12 -13.49 -17.05 21.83
CA GLU A 12 -14.42 -17.09 20.71
C GLU A 12 -15.01 -15.72 20.41
N ILE A 13 -15.46 -14.99 21.45
CA ILE A 13 -15.99 -13.63 21.32
C ILE A 13 -14.93 -12.70 20.73
N LYS A 14 -13.69 -12.77 21.23
CA LYS A 14 -12.57 -11.98 20.73
C LYS A 14 -12.29 -12.28 19.25
N GLY A 15 -12.34 -13.55 18.86
CA GLY A 15 -12.19 -13.96 17.46
C GLY A 15 -13.28 -13.42 16.54
N LEU A 16 -14.53 -13.43 17.01
CA LEU A 16 -15.67 -12.89 16.25
C LEU A 16 -15.56 -11.37 16.08
N LYS A 17 -15.20 -10.65 17.13
CA LYS A 17 -14.97 -9.20 17.09
C LYS A 17 -13.86 -8.85 16.11
N ARG A 18 -12.77 -9.62 16.11
CA ARG A 18 -11.66 -9.44 15.16
C ARG A 18 -12.11 -9.65 13.72
N LYS A 19 -12.90 -10.69 13.44
CA LYS A 19 -13.44 -10.93 12.09
C LYS A 19 -14.32 -9.79 11.61
N GLN A 20 -15.20 -9.26 12.47
CA GLN A 20 -16.03 -8.11 12.15
C GLN A 20 -15.21 -6.88 11.87
N HIS A 21 -14.20 -6.61 12.69
CA HIS A 21 -13.28 -5.48 12.51
C HIS A 21 -12.54 -5.60 11.17
N ASN A 22 -11.97 -6.76 10.87
CA ASN A 22 -11.25 -7.00 9.62
C ASN A 22 -12.15 -6.83 8.40
N LYS A 23 -13.39 -7.32 8.48
CA LYS A 23 -14.38 -7.13 7.41
C LYS A 23 -14.70 -5.67 7.15
N ALA A 24 -14.87 -4.88 8.22
CA ALA A 24 -15.09 -3.45 8.12
C ALA A 24 -13.90 -2.73 7.50
N MET A 25 -12.69 -3.06 7.93
CA MET A 25 -11.45 -2.51 7.37
C MET A 25 -11.31 -2.85 5.88
N ASP A 26 -11.63 -4.09 5.49
CA ASP A 26 -11.61 -4.51 4.09
C ASP A 26 -12.58 -3.69 3.23
N SER A 27 -13.80 -3.45 3.71
CA SER A 27 -14.79 -2.66 3.00
C SER A 27 -14.33 -1.22 2.78
N ILE A 28 -13.78 -0.60 3.83
CA ILE A 28 -13.23 0.76 3.77
C ILE A 28 -12.07 0.82 2.77
N ALA A 29 -11.14 -0.13 2.85
CA ALA A 29 -9.97 -0.17 1.99
C ALA A 29 -10.35 -0.36 0.52
N LYS A 30 -11.30 -1.24 0.22
CA LYS A 30 -11.79 -1.46 -1.15
C LYS A 30 -12.40 -0.20 -1.75
N GLU A 31 -13.16 0.56 -0.97
CA GLU A 31 -13.74 1.82 -1.44
C GLU A 31 -12.66 2.87 -1.71
N PHE A 32 -11.64 2.99 -0.86
CA PHE A 32 -10.49 3.85 -1.11
C PHE A 32 -9.73 3.44 -2.38
N GLN A 33 -9.47 2.14 -2.54
CA GLN A 33 -8.79 1.63 -3.74
C GLN A 33 -9.57 1.97 -5.01
N ARG A 34 -10.90 1.78 -4.99
CA ARG A 34 -11.76 2.09 -6.12
C ARG A 34 -11.66 3.57 -6.52
N LYS A 35 -11.77 4.47 -5.54
CA LYS A 35 -11.68 5.91 -5.78
C LYS A 35 -10.32 6.33 -6.32
N LEU A 36 -9.24 5.80 -5.75
CA LEU A 36 -7.90 6.12 -6.21
C LEU A 36 -7.64 5.59 -7.62
N TYR A 37 -8.11 4.37 -7.92
CA TYR A 37 -7.96 3.79 -9.24
C TYR A 37 -8.73 4.58 -10.31
N GLU A 38 -9.96 4.99 -10.02
CA GLU A 38 -10.78 5.80 -10.92
C GLU A 38 -10.22 7.21 -11.13
N ASN A 39 -9.44 7.73 -10.18
CA ASN A 39 -8.91 9.09 -10.19
C ASN A 39 -7.39 9.12 -10.29
N MET A 40 -6.78 8.16 -10.98
CA MET A 40 -5.33 8.17 -11.20
C MET A 40 -4.90 9.48 -11.89
N THR A 41 -3.83 10.08 -11.38
CA THR A 41 -3.31 11.33 -11.93
C THR A 41 -2.65 11.12 -13.29
N PRO A 42 -2.52 12.19 -14.11
CA PRO A 42 -1.78 12.09 -15.38
C PRO A 42 -0.35 11.58 -15.21
N ALA A 43 0.36 11.99 -14.15
CA ALA A 43 1.71 11.50 -13.88
C ALA A 43 1.73 10.01 -13.54
N GLU A 44 0.78 9.53 -12.74
CA GLU A 44 0.64 8.10 -12.42
C GLU A 44 0.34 7.29 -13.70
N LEU A 45 -0.57 7.76 -14.54
CA LEU A 45 -0.90 7.10 -15.80
C LEU A 45 0.30 7.03 -16.74
N LYS A 46 1.09 8.10 -16.79
CA LYS A 46 2.32 8.13 -17.59
C LYS A 46 3.34 7.13 -17.08
N PHE A 47 3.56 7.08 -15.76
CA PHE A 47 4.47 6.10 -15.14
C PHE A 47 4.02 4.66 -15.45
N LYS A 48 2.73 4.38 -15.27
CA LYS A 48 2.12 3.09 -15.58
C LYS A 48 2.40 2.67 -17.02
N HIS A 49 2.18 3.57 -17.96
CA HIS A 49 2.41 3.31 -19.39
C HIS A 49 3.86 2.97 -19.69
N ILE A 50 4.81 3.71 -19.11
CA ILE A 50 6.24 3.44 -19.28
C ILE A 50 6.62 2.07 -18.72
N ALA A 51 6.10 1.71 -17.54
CA ALA A 51 6.34 0.38 -16.96
C ALA A 51 5.80 -0.74 -17.86
N GLU A 52 4.59 -0.57 -18.40
CA GLU A 52 3.98 -1.53 -19.34
C GLU A 52 4.83 -1.70 -20.61
N LEU A 53 5.30 -0.60 -21.19
CA LEU A 53 6.16 -0.64 -22.37
C LEU A 53 7.47 -1.41 -22.12
N LYS A 54 7.94 -1.43 -20.88
CA LYS A 54 9.15 -2.17 -20.49
C LYS A 54 8.87 -3.60 -20.05
N GLY A 55 7.61 -4.03 -20.11
CA GLY A 55 7.22 -5.38 -19.69
C GLY A 55 7.26 -5.59 -18.18
N ILE A 56 7.26 -4.53 -17.39
CA ILE A 56 7.26 -4.59 -15.93
C ILE A 56 5.83 -4.65 -15.44
N LYS A 57 5.47 -5.73 -14.75
CA LYS A 57 4.11 -5.93 -14.23
C LYS A 57 3.99 -5.29 -12.85
N LEU A 58 3.15 -4.26 -12.75
CA LEU A 58 2.86 -3.56 -11.51
C LEU A 58 1.37 -3.59 -11.22
N GLU A 59 1.02 -3.87 -9.96
CA GLU A 59 -0.34 -3.70 -9.47
C GLU A 59 -0.55 -2.24 -9.09
N CYS A 60 -1.60 -1.61 -9.63
CA CYS A 60 -1.92 -0.21 -9.35
C CYS A 60 -2.79 -0.10 -8.11
N GLN A 61 -2.58 0.96 -7.32
CA GLN A 61 -3.37 1.24 -6.11
C GLN A 61 -3.49 0.00 -5.24
N TYR A 62 -2.35 -0.59 -4.93
CA TYR A 62 -2.24 -1.86 -4.24
C TYR A 62 -2.35 -1.67 -2.74
N ARG A 63 -3.21 -2.47 -2.10
CA ARG A 63 -3.44 -2.41 -0.66
C ARG A 63 -2.48 -3.33 0.09
N ILE A 64 -1.89 -2.80 1.15
CA ILE A 64 -1.04 -3.54 2.09
C ILE A 64 -1.62 -3.36 3.49
N ASN A 65 -2.02 -4.48 4.11
CA ASN A 65 -2.54 -4.47 5.47
C ASN A 65 -1.40 -4.62 6.47
N ILE A 66 -1.46 -3.85 7.54
CA ILE A 66 -0.57 -4.00 8.69
C ILE A 66 -1.37 -4.70 9.79
N LYS A 67 -0.95 -5.93 10.10
CA LYS A 67 -1.66 -6.79 11.05
C LYS A 67 -0.85 -6.98 12.34
N TYR A 68 -1.56 -7.09 13.43
CA TYR A 68 -1.03 -7.55 14.70
C TYR A 68 -1.98 -8.59 15.28
N LYS A 69 -1.48 -9.78 15.61
CA LYS A 69 -2.28 -10.91 16.09
C LYS A 69 -3.51 -11.16 15.23
N LYS A 70 -3.32 -11.19 13.90
CA LYS A 70 -4.35 -11.42 12.87
C LYS A 70 -5.37 -10.29 12.71
N GLU A 71 -5.29 -9.23 13.49
CA GLU A 71 -6.16 -8.06 13.36
C GLU A 71 -5.52 -7.03 12.45
N ILE A 72 -6.30 -6.47 11.51
CA ILE A 72 -5.84 -5.36 10.67
C ILE A 72 -5.81 -4.09 11.51
N LYS A 73 -4.63 -3.60 11.81
CA LYS A 73 -4.45 -2.36 12.59
C LYS A 73 -4.57 -1.12 11.73
N ARG A 74 -4.07 -1.19 10.51
CA ARG A 74 -4.15 -0.15 9.50
C ARG A 74 -3.87 -0.73 8.13
N PHE A 75 -4.11 0.03 7.10
CA PHE A 75 -3.75 -0.34 5.74
C PHE A 75 -3.13 0.85 5.02
N TYR A 76 -2.32 0.55 4.02
CA TYR A 76 -1.79 1.53 3.08
C TYR A 76 -2.19 1.13 1.67
N ILE A 77 -2.44 2.13 0.83
CA ILE A 77 -2.64 1.91 -0.60
C ILE A 77 -1.47 2.60 -1.29
N VAL A 78 -0.67 1.80 -1.99
CA VAL A 78 0.52 2.28 -2.70
C VAL A 78 0.20 2.45 -4.18
N ASP A 79 0.85 3.41 -4.84
CA ASP A 79 0.54 3.72 -6.24
C ASP A 79 0.80 2.51 -7.15
N PHE A 80 1.97 1.91 -7.03
CA PHE A 80 2.38 0.76 -7.83
C PHE A 80 3.17 -0.23 -7.00
N CYS A 81 2.89 -1.51 -7.19
CA CYS A 81 3.59 -2.58 -6.48
C CYS A 81 3.96 -3.73 -7.42
N ASP A 82 5.24 -4.07 -7.41
CA ASP A 82 5.72 -5.36 -7.91
C ASP A 82 5.59 -6.35 -6.76
N THR A 83 4.55 -7.15 -6.78
CA THR A 83 4.22 -8.08 -5.69
C THR A 83 5.18 -9.26 -5.60
N ILE A 84 5.84 -9.61 -6.70
CA ILE A 84 6.79 -10.72 -6.75
C ILE A 84 8.11 -10.33 -6.08
N ASN A 85 8.64 -9.17 -6.45
CA ASN A 85 9.92 -8.67 -5.95
C ASN A 85 9.78 -7.76 -4.73
N LYS A 86 8.57 -7.49 -4.28
CA LYS A 86 8.27 -6.60 -3.16
C LYS A 86 8.86 -5.19 -3.35
N ILE A 87 8.57 -4.60 -4.48
CA ILE A 87 9.02 -3.26 -4.83
C ILE A 87 7.81 -2.34 -4.98
N ILE A 88 7.87 -1.20 -4.33
CA ILE A 88 6.83 -0.16 -4.38
C ILE A 88 7.38 1.05 -5.10
N PHE A 89 6.57 1.61 -6.01
CA PHE A 89 6.84 2.90 -6.64
C PHE A 89 5.73 3.87 -6.26
N GLU A 90 6.10 5.03 -5.77
CA GLU A 90 5.19 6.12 -5.43
C GLU A 90 5.47 7.32 -6.32
N VAL A 91 4.42 7.84 -6.95
CA VAL A 91 4.50 9.05 -7.77
C VAL A 91 4.00 10.23 -6.91
N ASP A 92 4.93 11.05 -6.45
CA ASP A 92 4.64 12.13 -5.52
C ASP A 92 4.24 13.41 -6.28
N GLY A 93 3.04 13.91 -5.97
CA GLY A 93 2.61 15.22 -6.42
C GLY A 93 3.21 16.33 -5.56
N ASP A 94 2.81 17.58 -5.86
CA ASP A 94 3.11 18.72 -5.00
C ASP A 94 2.29 18.59 -3.73
N TYR A 95 2.96 18.38 -2.60
CA TYR A 95 2.29 18.37 -1.31
C TYR A 95 3.03 19.25 -0.31
N HIS A 96 2.27 19.78 0.65
CA HIS A 96 2.86 20.60 1.71
C HIS A 96 3.63 19.73 2.69
N ASN A 97 4.93 20.00 2.78
CA ASN A 97 5.85 19.22 3.59
C ASN A 97 5.83 19.66 5.06
N THR A 98 4.69 19.44 5.74
CA THR A 98 4.57 19.73 7.17
C THR A 98 5.27 18.68 8.02
N LEU A 99 5.62 19.02 9.26
CA LEU A 99 6.20 18.07 10.21
C LEU A 99 5.27 16.88 10.45
N GLU A 100 3.98 17.12 10.52
CA GLU A 100 2.98 16.05 10.69
C GLU A 100 2.99 15.10 9.51
N GLN A 101 3.01 15.63 8.28
CA GLN A 101 3.05 14.83 7.06
C GLN A 101 4.35 14.02 6.97
N GLN A 102 5.48 14.62 7.34
CA GLN A 102 6.77 13.93 7.39
C GLN A 102 6.76 12.75 8.36
N LYS A 103 6.13 12.91 9.54
CA LYS A 103 5.97 11.83 10.51
C LYS A 103 5.13 10.69 9.95
N LYS A 104 4.00 10.98 9.32
CA LYS A 104 3.13 9.97 8.70
C LYS A 104 3.89 9.20 7.61
N ASP A 105 4.62 9.90 6.76
CA ASP A 105 5.43 9.28 5.70
C ASP A 105 6.55 8.41 6.27
N TYR A 106 7.19 8.85 7.34
CA TYR A 106 8.24 8.09 8.02
C TYR A 106 7.69 6.75 8.53
N TYR A 107 6.59 6.77 9.29
CA TYR A 107 5.99 5.56 9.85
C TYR A 107 5.44 4.64 8.76
N ARG A 108 4.82 5.21 7.73
CA ARG A 108 4.35 4.46 6.56
C ARG A 108 5.51 3.70 5.90
N THR A 109 6.60 4.39 5.62
CA THR A 109 7.79 3.79 5.01
C THR A 109 8.38 2.71 5.90
N LYS A 110 8.46 2.94 7.22
CA LYS A 110 8.95 1.94 8.18
C LYS A 110 8.08 0.69 8.21
N ASP A 111 6.77 0.85 8.23
CA ASP A 111 5.84 -0.29 8.17
C ASP A 111 6.04 -1.13 6.91
N LEU A 112 6.16 -0.49 5.77
CA LEU A 112 6.35 -1.15 4.48
C LEU A 112 7.71 -1.87 4.41
N GLN A 113 8.77 -1.22 4.87
CA GLN A 113 10.11 -1.82 4.93
C GLN A 113 10.15 -3.02 5.87
N HIS A 114 9.43 -2.96 6.98
CA HIS A 114 9.33 -4.07 7.94
C HIS A 114 8.70 -5.32 7.31
N LEU A 115 7.79 -5.13 6.36
CA LEU A 115 7.18 -6.22 5.59
C LEU A 115 8.05 -6.70 4.43
N GLY A 116 9.24 -6.13 4.25
CA GLY A 116 10.20 -6.51 3.22
C GLY A 116 10.08 -5.75 1.91
N TYR A 117 9.28 -4.70 1.85
CA TYR A 117 9.16 -3.88 0.65
C TYR A 117 10.28 -2.87 0.53
N LYS A 118 10.75 -2.66 -0.69
CA LYS A 118 11.61 -1.54 -1.06
C LYS A 118 10.73 -0.47 -1.68
N VAL A 119 10.87 0.76 -1.21
CA VAL A 119 10.03 1.89 -1.66
C VAL A 119 10.88 2.87 -2.45
N TYR A 120 10.48 3.14 -3.68
CA TYR A 120 11.09 4.13 -4.56
C TYR A 120 10.09 5.24 -4.86
N ARG A 121 10.54 6.47 -4.82
CA ARG A 121 9.71 7.64 -5.07
C ARG A 121 10.19 8.38 -6.30
N ILE A 122 9.23 8.87 -7.08
CA ILE A 122 9.49 9.73 -8.23
C ILE A 122 8.48 10.87 -8.20
N THR A 123 8.93 12.10 -8.41
CA THR A 123 8.03 13.26 -8.42
C THR A 123 7.27 13.36 -9.74
N ASN A 124 6.12 14.03 -9.72
CA ASN A 124 5.38 14.32 -10.95
C ASN A 124 6.29 15.01 -12.00
N GLU A 125 7.07 15.98 -11.56
CA GLU A 125 8.01 16.69 -12.43
C GLU A 125 9.01 15.75 -13.08
N GLN A 126 9.59 14.82 -12.30
CA GLN A 126 10.53 13.83 -12.82
C GLN A 126 9.86 12.89 -13.83
N VAL A 127 8.60 12.49 -13.58
CA VAL A 127 7.83 11.69 -14.54
C VAL A 127 7.65 12.47 -15.86
N TYR A 128 7.25 13.74 -15.79
CA TYR A 128 7.07 14.57 -16.97
C TYR A 128 8.37 14.83 -17.72
N LYS A 129 9.50 14.86 -17.03
CA LYS A 129 10.84 15.00 -17.64
C LYS A 129 11.37 13.68 -18.24
N GLY A 130 10.60 12.60 -18.17
CA GLY A 130 10.98 11.31 -18.75
C GLY A 130 11.94 10.47 -17.88
N LEU A 131 12.04 10.75 -16.59
CA LEU A 131 12.97 10.05 -15.70
C LEU A 131 12.45 8.69 -15.21
N SER A 132 11.21 8.32 -15.53
CA SER A 132 10.64 7.00 -15.17
C SER A 132 11.47 5.85 -15.74
N THR A 133 11.92 5.96 -16.98
CA THR A 133 12.75 4.96 -17.64
C THR A 133 14.06 4.73 -16.90
N ALA A 134 14.73 5.82 -16.50
CA ALA A 134 15.99 5.76 -15.76
C ALA A 134 15.80 5.11 -14.38
N LEU A 135 14.74 5.44 -13.68
CA LEU A 135 14.41 4.83 -12.39
C LEU A 135 14.18 3.33 -12.53
N LEU A 136 13.33 2.92 -13.48
CA LEU A 136 13.01 1.51 -13.69
C LEU A 136 14.24 0.71 -14.11
N TYR A 137 15.09 1.29 -14.95
CA TYR A 137 16.36 0.67 -15.32
C TYR A 137 17.25 0.43 -14.08
N LYS A 138 17.41 1.45 -13.26
CA LYS A 138 18.22 1.38 -12.03
C LYS A 138 17.72 0.30 -11.06
N VAL A 139 16.40 0.17 -10.91
CA VAL A 139 15.79 -0.77 -9.97
C VAL A 139 15.91 -2.21 -10.45
N TYR A 140 15.75 -2.47 -11.75
CA TYR A 140 15.71 -3.85 -12.31
C TYR A 140 17.00 -4.31 -12.98
N HIS A 141 17.98 -3.46 -13.06
CA HIS A 141 19.29 -3.78 -13.65
C HIS A 141 20.44 -3.31 -12.74
#